data_acb2542f3135e3096a76e86d49134c03
#
_entry.id   acb2542f3135e3096a76e86d49134c03
#
_cell.length_a   1.000
_cell.length_b   1.000
_cell.length_c   1.000
_cell.angle_alpha   90.00
_cell.angle_beta   90.00
_cell.angle_gamma   90.00
#
_symmetry.space_group_name_H-M   'P 1'
#
loop_
_entity.id
_entity.type
_entity.pdbx_description
1 polymer ?
#
loop_
_entity_poly.entity_id
_entity_poly.type
_entity_poly.pdbx_seq_one_letter_code
_entity_poly.pdbx_strand_id
1 'polypeptide(L)'
;MKKIILIGAGGHCKSCVDVIEKEKKYKIIKIFNKNKKIKRLLNYQVYWEKYLNTSLTKNYAFVTVGQIKNSEIRYNLFKKLKKRGFKIPKIISPYAYVSKHAHIGEGSIVMHNVVINAGAKIGKNCIINTSSLIEHDVIIGDHTHISTKAVINGGTKIGSKVFFGSSSVTKQNIIIKNNSLISANKFIKKDI
;
A
#
# COMPACT_ATOMS: atom_id res chain seq x y z
N MET A 1 -16.52 -6.67 -13.97
CA MET A 1 -15.43 -6.10 -13.11
C MET A 1 -15.71 -4.63 -12.84
N LYS A 2 -15.47 -4.17 -11.63
CA LYS A 2 -15.57 -2.75 -11.24
C LYS A 2 -14.46 -1.94 -11.92
N LYS A 3 -14.76 -0.73 -12.40
CA LYS A 3 -13.76 0.12 -13.06
C LYS A 3 -12.91 0.84 -12.04
N ILE A 4 -11.58 0.84 -12.22
CA ILE A 4 -10.63 1.51 -11.33
C ILE A 4 -9.67 2.41 -12.12
N ILE A 5 -9.33 3.55 -11.55
CA ILE A 5 -8.28 4.45 -12.03
C ILE A 5 -7.09 4.42 -11.07
N LEU A 6 -5.88 4.55 -11.61
CA LEU A 6 -4.65 4.53 -10.83
C LEU A 6 -3.99 5.91 -10.83
N ILE A 7 -3.41 6.29 -9.69
CA ILE A 7 -2.73 7.58 -9.52
C ILE A 7 -1.27 7.33 -9.18
N GLY A 8 -0.40 7.63 -10.15
CA GLY A 8 1.03 7.36 -10.13
C GLY A 8 1.42 6.34 -11.20
N ALA A 9 2.49 6.59 -11.94
CA ALA A 9 2.99 5.74 -13.04
C ALA A 9 4.51 5.45 -12.89
N GLY A 10 4.96 5.26 -11.64
CA GLY A 10 6.33 4.85 -11.32
C GLY A 10 6.49 3.32 -11.25
N GLY A 11 7.67 2.87 -10.78
CA GLY A 11 7.97 1.44 -10.64
C GLY A 11 6.95 0.67 -9.78
N HIS A 12 6.56 1.23 -8.64
CA HIS A 12 5.54 0.61 -7.77
C HIS A 12 4.19 0.42 -8.48
N CYS A 13 3.83 1.32 -9.40
CA CYS A 13 2.61 1.16 -10.18
C CYS A 13 2.61 -0.11 -11.04
N LYS A 14 3.76 -0.53 -11.59
CA LYS A 14 3.85 -1.78 -12.35
C LYS A 14 3.45 -2.98 -11.49
N SER A 15 3.99 -3.05 -10.28
CA SER A 15 3.64 -4.12 -9.34
C SER A 15 2.17 -4.04 -8.87
N CYS A 16 1.63 -2.83 -8.67
CA CYS A 16 0.20 -2.67 -8.37
C CYS A 16 -0.70 -3.14 -9.52
N VAL A 17 -0.33 -2.86 -10.77
CA VAL A 17 -1.06 -3.32 -11.97
C VAL A 17 -1.11 -4.84 -11.97
N ASP A 18 0.02 -5.51 -11.77
CA ASP A 18 0.08 -6.97 -11.75
C ASP A 18 -0.86 -7.58 -10.68
N VAL A 19 -0.84 -7.03 -9.46
CA VAL A 19 -1.77 -7.48 -8.40
C VAL A 19 -3.23 -7.27 -8.78
N ILE A 20 -3.58 -6.11 -9.33
CA ILE A 20 -4.96 -5.77 -9.69
C ILE A 20 -5.48 -6.68 -10.82
N GLU A 21 -4.64 -6.96 -11.82
CA GLU A 21 -4.96 -7.87 -12.92
C GLU A 21 -5.16 -9.31 -12.42
N LYS A 22 -4.32 -9.77 -11.50
CA LYS A 22 -4.43 -11.11 -10.90
C LYS A 22 -5.63 -11.24 -9.96
N GLU A 23 -5.99 -10.19 -9.23
CA GLU A 23 -7.17 -10.18 -8.34
C GLU A 23 -8.50 -10.28 -9.12
N LYS A 24 -8.54 -9.83 -10.39
CA LYS A 24 -9.70 -9.88 -11.30
C LYS A 24 -10.98 -9.21 -10.78
N LYS A 25 -10.90 -8.43 -9.72
CA LYS A 25 -12.06 -7.66 -9.20
C LYS A 25 -12.26 -6.34 -9.93
N TYR A 26 -11.16 -5.75 -10.43
CA TYR A 26 -11.16 -4.43 -11.03
C TYR A 26 -10.60 -4.47 -12.46
N LYS A 27 -11.21 -3.66 -13.34
CA LYS A 27 -10.68 -3.35 -14.67
C LYS A 27 -10.01 -1.97 -14.61
N ILE A 28 -8.71 -1.91 -14.83
CA ILE A 28 -7.97 -0.65 -14.92
C ILE A 28 -8.40 0.06 -16.20
N ILE A 29 -8.92 1.29 -16.06
CA ILE A 29 -9.42 2.06 -17.20
C ILE A 29 -8.53 3.26 -17.54
N LYS A 30 -7.84 3.85 -16.57
CA LYS A 30 -6.93 4.97 -16.77
C LYS A 30 -5.83 4.97 -15.70
N ILE A 31 -4.64 5.41 -16.08
CA ILE A 31 -3.54 5.73 -15.16
C ILE A 31 -3.27 7.23 -15.27
N PHE A 32 -3.20 7.94 -14.14
CA PHE A 32 -2.86 9.35 -14.11
C PHE A 32 -1.50 9.57 -13.46
N ASN A 33 -0.72 10.52 -13.98
CA ASN A 33 0.58 10.85 -13.44
C ASN A 33 0.88 12.36 -13.51
N LYS A 34 1.64 12.86 -12.51
CA LYS A 34 2.09 14.26 -12.46
C LYS A 34 3.08 14.58 -13.60
N ASN A 35 3.97 13.65 -13.92
CA ASN A 35 4.91 13.82 -15.02
C ASN A 35 4.23 13.55 -16.36
N LYS A 36 3.96 14.60 -17.12
CA LYS A 36 3.31 14.54 -18.43
C LYS A 36 4.14 13.87 -19.52
N LYS A 37 5.45 13.64 -19.31
CA LYS A 37 6.32 12.95 -20.27
C LYS A 37 6.06 11.44 -20.31
N ILE A 38 5.54 10.83 -19.23
CA ILE A 38 5.20 9.41 -19.20
C ILE A 38 3.86 9.21 -19.91
N LYS A 39 3.88 8.59 -21.09
CA LYS A 39 2.70 8.36 -21.94
C LYS A 39 2.12 6.95 -21.84
N ARG A 40 2.93 5.96 -21.46
CA ARG A 40 2.53 4.55 -21.30
C ARG A 40 3.21 3.93 -20.08
N LEU A 41 2.51 2.98 -19.47
CA LEU A 41 3.04 2.10 -18.44
C LEU A 41 2.47 0.70 -18.70
N LEU A 42 3.34 -0.28 -18.95
CA LEU A 42 2.90 -1.59 -19.46
C LEU A 42 1.96 -1.38 -20.68
N ASN A 43 0.81 -2.03 -20.69
CA ASN A 43 -0.18 -1.93 -21.78
C ASN A 43 -1.17 -0.77 -21.60
N TYR A 44 -0.97 0.10 -20.58
CA TYR A 44 -1.90 1.17 -20.26
C TYR A 44 -1.42 2.53 -20.74
N GLN A 45 -2.36 3.32 -21.27
CA GLN A 45 -2.11 4.74 -21.55
C GLN A 45 -2.08 5.52 -20.23
N VAL A 46 -1.11 6.45 -20.12
CA VAL A 46 -0.96 7.34 -18.97
C VAL A 46 -1.41 8.75 -19.35
N TYR A 47 -2.27 9.30 -18.53
CA TYR A 47 -2.84 10.64 -18.70
C TYR A 47 -2.17 11.62 -17.71
N TRP A 48 -2.10 12.87 -18.09
CA TRP A 48 -1.65 13.88 -17.15
C TRP A 48 -2.66 14.08 -16.02
N GLU A 49 -2.17 14.14 -14.76
CA GLU A 49 -3.01 14.26 -13.56
C GLU A 49 -3.95 15.48 -13.58
N LYS A 50 -3.61 16.54 -14.35
CA LYS A 50 -4.48 17.71 -14.57
C LYS A 50 -5.88 17.31 -15.07
N TYR A 51 -5.99 16.24 -15.85
CA TYR A 51 -7.26 15.74 -16.39
C TYR A 51 -8.07 14.85 -15.44
N LEU A 52 -7.58 14.63 -14.21
CA LEU A 52 -8.35 13.96 -13.18
C LEU A 52 -9.44 14.91 -12.67
N ASN A 53 -10.70 14.59 -12.99
CA ASN A 53 -11.85 15.42 -12.63
C ASN A 53 -12.90 14.63 -11.84
N THR A 54 -13.93 15.32 -11.36
CA THR A 54 -14.98 14.73 -10.53
C THR A 54 -15.92 13.81 -11.30
N SER A 55 -16.06 13.95 -12.63
CA SER A 55 -16.88 13.03 -13.43
C SER A 55 -16.41 11.57 -13.36
N LEU A 56 -15.18 11.34 -12.91
CA LEU A 56 -14.59 10.01 -12.71
C LEU A 56 -14.91 9.37 -11.35
N THR A 57 -15.56 10.08 -10.42
CA THR A 57 -15.83 9.59 -9.04
C THR A 57 -16.77 8.39 -8.98
N LYS A 58 -17.52 8.14 -10.04
CA LYS A 58 -18.30 6.91 -10.21
C LYS A 58 -17.43 5.64 -10.27
N ASN A 59 -16.13 5.79 -10.55
CA ASN A 59 -15.17 4.70 -10.57
C ASN A 59 -14.39 4.64 -9.25
N TYR A 60 -13.77 3.50 -8.99
CA TYR A 60 -12.80 3.37 -7.92
C TYR A 60 -11.50 4.09 -8.29
N ALA A 61 -10.77 4.57 -7.30
CA ALA A 61 -9.43 5.14 -7.49
C ALA A 61 -8.43 4.49 -6.54
N PHE A 62 -7.16 4.35 -6.96
CA PHE A 62 -6.12 3.78 -6.13
C PHE A 62 -4.80 4.52 -6.31
N VAL A 63 -4.09 4.79 -5.20
CA VAL A 63 -2.78 5.44 -5.22
C VAL A 63 -1.70 4.39 -5.45
N THR A 64 -0.99 4.50 -6.58
CA THR A 64 0.09 3.58 -6.99
C THR A 64 1.48 4.22 -6.87
N VAL A 65 1.60 5.31 -6.12
CA VAL A 65 2.89 5.89 -5.74
C VAL A 65 3.45 5.13 -4.54
N GLY A 66 4.70 4.70 -4.64
CA GLY A 66 5.43 4.08 -3.52
C GLY A 66 5.80 5.10 -2.44
N GLN A 67 6.42 4.60 -1.37
CA GLN A 67 6.86 5.40 -0.23
C GLN A 67 8.17 4.81 0.29
N ILE A 68 9.22 5.63 0.43
CA ILE A 68 10.51 5.23 1.01
C ILE A 68 10.93 6.26 2.06
N LYS A 69 11.49 7.40 1.64
CA LYS A 69 12.01 8.42 2.57
C LYS A 69 10.92 9.14 3.37
N ASN A 70 9.78 9.42 2.74
CA ASN A 70 8.62 10.01 3.39
C ASN A 70 7.31 9.55 2.76
N SER A 71 6.22 9.74 3.46
CA SER A 71 4.88 9.33 3.04
C SER A 71 4.08 10.44 2.34
N GLU A 72 4.59 11.67 2.29
CA GLU A 72 3.81 12.87 1.97
C GLU A 72 3.11 12.83 0.62
N ILE A 73 3.81 12.41 -0.43
CA ILE A 73 3.21 12.34 -1.77
C ILE A 73 2.03 11.37 -1.78
N ARG A 74 2.23 10.16 -1.25
CA ARG A 74 1.20 9.13 -1.19
C ARG A 74 0.04 9.55 -0.28
N TYR A 75 0.34 10.12 0.89
CA TYR A 75 -0.63 10.66 1.84
C TYR A 75 -1.51 11.75 1.19
N ASN A 76 -0.89 12.75 0.56
CA ASN A 76 -1.60 13.86 -0.07
C ASN A 76 -2.48 13.40 -1.23
N LEU A 77 -2.03 12.44 -2.05
CA LEU A 77 -2.83 11.87 -3.11
C LEU A 77 -4.06 11.12 -2.55
N PHE A 78 -3.87 10.31 -1.52
CA PHE A 78 -4.97 9.61 -0.85
C PHE A 78 -6.01 10.60 -0.30
N LYS A 79 -5.56 11.61 0.45
CA LYS A 79 -6.42 12.68 0.99
C LYS A 79 -7.17 13.44 -0.11
N LYS A 80 -6.48 13.78 -1.21
CA LYS A 80 -7.08 14.44 -2.38
C LYS A 80 -8.18 13.59 -3.03
N LEU A 81 -7.97 12.29 -3.19
CA LEU A 81 -8.98 11.38 -3.73
C LEU A 81 -10.20 11.28 -2.80
N LYS A 82 -9.99 11.15 -1.50
CA LYS A 82 -11.08 11.12 -0.50
C LYS A 82 -11.90 12.41 -0.54
N LYS A 83 -11.23 13.58 -0.52
CA LYS A 83 -11.90 14.89 -0.60
C LYS A 83 -12.74 15.06 -1.87
N ARG A 84 -12.31 14.42 -2.97
CA ARG A 84 -13.06 14.43 -4.25
C ARG A 84 -14.19 13.41 -4.34
N GLY A 85 -14.42 12.61 -3.29
CA GLY A 85 -15.51 11.62 -3.25
C GLY A 85 -15.21 10.28 -3.93
N PHE A 86 -13.94 9.98 -4.26
CA PHE A 86 -13.61 8.67 -4.81
C PHE A 86 -13.72 7.56 -3.76
N LYS A 87 -14.24 6.41 -4.18
CA LYS A 87 -14.17 5.15 -3.42
C LYS A 87 -12.77 4.55 -3.61
N ILE A 88 -12.03 4.37 -2.52
CA ILE A 88 -10.67 3.84 -2.56
C ILE A 88 -10.68 2.42 -1.97
N PRO A 89 -10.55 1.37 -2.78
CA PRO A 89 -10.65 0.00 -2.28
C PRO A 89 -9.36 -0.44 -1.57
N LYS A 90 -9.42 -1.50 -0.79
CA LYS A 90 -8.26 -2.32 -0.49
C LYS A 90 -8.00 -3.27 -1.66
N ILE A 91 -6.73 -3.49 -2.00
CA ILE A 91 -6.29 -4.41 -3.05
C ILE A 91 -5.49 -5.53 -2.38
N ILE A 92 -5.88 -6.78 -2.65
CA ILE A 92 -5.24 -7.94 -2.02
C ILE A 92 -4.86 -8.93 -3.11
N SER A 93 -3.58 -9.28 -3.17
CA SER A 93 -3.10 -10.31 -4.07
C SER A 93 -3.81 -11.63 -3.83
N PRO A 94 -4.25 -12.36 -4.87
CA PRO A 94 -4.77 -13.71 -4.70
C PRO A 94 -3.70 -14.71 -4.23
N TYR A 95 -2.43 -14.34 -4.29
CA TYR A 95 -1.30 -15.15 -3.79
C TYR A 95 -0.87 -14.76 -2.36
N ALA A 96 -1.58 -13.85 -1.70
CA ALA A 96 -1.37 -13.54 -0.29
C ALA A 96 -2.28 -14.39 0.59
N TYR A 97 -1.76 -14.83 1.72
CA TYR A 97 -2.60 -15.35 2.80
C TYR A 97 -2.99 -14.20 3.73
N VAL A 98 -4.27 -14.00 3.90
CA VAL A 98 -4.81 -13.02 4.86
C VAL A 98 -5.83 -13.74 5.72
N SER A 99 -5.54 -13.84 7.01
CA SER A 99 -6.45 -14.44 7.98
C SER A 99 -7.82 -13.75 7.92
N LYS A 100 -8.91 -14.53 8.02
CA LYS A 100 -10.28 -13.99 8.15
C LYS A 100 -10.47 -13.14 9.41
N HIS A 101 -9.60 -13.29 10.39
CA HIS A 101 -9.57 -12.53 11.64
C HIS A 101 -8.67 -11.29 11.59
N ALA A 102 -8.05 -10.99 10.43
CA ALA A 102 -7.27 -9.78 10.23
C ALA A 102 -8.13 -8.65 9.64
N HIS A 103 -7.75 -7.40 9.93
CA HIS A 103 -8.37 -6.22 9.35
C HIS A 103 -7.42 -5.47 8.43
N ILE A 104 -7.90 -5.05 7.27
CA ILE A 104 -7.14 -4.23 6.31
C ILE A 104 -7.95 -2.98 5.96
N GLY A 105 -7.36 -1.82 6.20
CA GLY A 105 -7.95 -0.51 5.92
C GLY A 105 -8.03 -0.16 4.43
N GLU A 106 -8.90 0.77 4.10
CA GLU A 106 -9.12 1.28 2.74
C GLU A 106 -7.82 1.87 2.13
N GLY A 107 -7.63 1.72 0.84
CA GLY A 107 -6.45 2.24 0.12
C GLY A 107 -5.17 1.46 0.35
N SER A 108 -5.20 0.44 1.21
CA SER A 108 -4.04 -0.42 1.44
C SER A 108 -3.92 -1.49 0.39
N ILE A 109 -2.68 -1.86 0.07
CA ILE A 109 -2.35 -2.95 -0.85
C ILE A 109 -1.56 -4.03 -0.13
N VAL A 110 -1.96 -5.28 -0.37
CA VAL A 110 -1.25 -6.49 0.05
C VAL A 110 -0.70 -7.15 -1.21
N MET A 111 0.62 -7.21 -1.30
CA MET A 111 1.33 -7.71 -2.47
C MET A 111 1.40 -9.24 -2.47
N HIS A 112 2.04 -9.82 -3.50
CA HIS A 112 2.18 -11.26 -3.65
C HIS A 112 2.97 -11.90 -2.50
N ASN A 113 2.57 -13.12 -2.12
CA ASN A 113 3.23 -13.96 -1.11
C ASN A 113 3.34 -13.30 0.29
N VAL A 114 2.51 -12.31 0.57
CA VAL A 114 2.38 -11.75 1.91
C VAL A 114 1.57 -12.71 2.78
N VAL A 115 1.99 -12.84 4.04
CA VAL A 115 1.22 -13.55 5.07
C VAL A 115 0.79 -12.53 6.13
N ILE A 116 -0.52 -12.47 6.42
CA ILE A 116 -1.09 -11.65 7.50
C ILE A 116 -1.88 -12.57 8.42
N ASN A 117 -1.39 -12.75 9.65
CA ASN A 117 -1.94 -13.68 10.63
C ASN A 117 -3.12 -13.09 11.42
N ALA A 118 -3.74 -13.95 12.25
CA ALA A 118 -4.94 -13.63 13.03
C ALA A 118 -4.73 -12.46 13.99
N GLY A 119 -5.75 -11.63 14.16
CA GLY A 119 -5.71 -10.46 15.04
C GLY A 119 -4.96 -9.26 14.48
N ALA A 120 -4.21 -9.40 13.38
CA ALA A 120 -3.46 -8.28 12.77
C ALA A 120 -4.41 -7.19 12.26
N LYS A 121 -4.04 -5.92 12.51
CA LYS A 121 -4.81 -4.73 12.12
C LYS A 121 -3.93 -3.81 11.28
N ILE A 122 -4.24 -3.71 9.99
CA ILE A 122 -3.54 -2.86 9.03
C ILE A 122 -4.36 -1.59 8.80
N GLY A 123 -3.75 -0.44 8.97
CA GLY A 123 -4.36 0.87 8.75
C GLY A 123 -4.66 1.17 7.29
N LYS A 124 -5.03 2.43 7.02
CA LYS A 124 -5.40 2.92 5.70
C LYS A 124 -4.16 3.28 4.87
N ASN A 125 -4.30 3.15 3.54
CA ASN A 125 -3.29 3.58 2.57
C ASN A 125 -1.88 2.99 2.83
N CYS A 126 -1.82 1.78 3.42
CA CYS A 126 -0.58 1.07 3.66
C CYS A 126 -0.10 0.30 2.44
N ILE A 127 1.19 0.01 2.40
CA ILE A 127 1.81 -0.93 1.46
C ILE A 127 2.37 -2.09 2.29
N ILE A 128 1.80 -3.28 2.14
CA ILE A 128 2.33 -4.52 2.69
C ILE A 128 2.96 -5.25 1.52
N ASN A 129 4.30 -5.13 1.42
CA ASN A 129 5.02 -5.44 0.20
C ASN A 129 5.35 -6.94 0.08
N THR A 130 5.77 -7.34 -1.10
CA THR A 130 5.99 -8.73 -1.53
C THR A 130 6.74 -9.55 -0.48
N SER A 131 6.19 -10.73 -0.16
CA SER A 131 6.76 -11.73 0.77
C SER A 131 7.03 -11.22 2.19
N SER A 132 6.38 -10.13 2.62
CA SER A 132 6.45 -9.72 4.03
C SER A 132 5.55 -10.61 4.90
N LEU A 133 5.92 -10.78 6.15
CA LEU A 133 5.19 -11.54 7.16
C LEU A 133 4.72 -10.60 8.27
N ILE A 134 3.42 -10.59 8.51
CA ILE A 134 2.78 -9.86 9.60
C ILE A 134 2.18 -10.89 10.55
N GLU A 135 2.78 -11.03 11.71
CA GLU A 135 2.37 -12.00 12.72
C GLU A 135 1.10 -11.59 13.46
N HIS A 136 0.61 -12.53 14.32
CA HIS A 136 -0.61 -12.34 15.08
C HIS A 136 -0.60 -11.08 15.95
N ASP A 137 -1.74 -10.42 16.09
CA ASP A 137 -1.96 -9.25 16.96
C ASP A 137 -1.12 -8.02 16.65
N VAL A 138 -0.47 -7.99 15.49
CA VAL A 138 0.30 -6.83 15.01
C VAL A 138 -0.65 -5.69 14.66
N ILE A 139 -0.29 -4.46 15.06
CA ILE A 139 -1.01 -3.24 14.69
C ILE A 139 -0.10 -2.38 13.82
N ILE A 140 -0.56 -2.03 12.63
CA ILE A 140 0.15 -1.14 11.69
C ILE A 140 -0.71 0.11 11.46
N GLY A 141 -0.16 1.27 11.79
CA GLY A 141 -0.80 2.57 11.61
C GLY A 141 -0.95 2.97 10.14
N ASP A 142 -1.74 4.00 9.90
CA ASP A 142 -2.07 4.52 8.57
C ASP A 142 -0.83 4.99 7.80
N HIS A 143 -0.89 4.89 6.47
CA HIS A 143 0.15 5.41 5.57
C HIS A 143 1.54 4.78 5.77
N THR A 144 1.63 3.56 6.28
CA THR A 144 2.87 2.83 6.58
C THR A 144 3.23 1.90 5.43
N HIS A 145 4.52 1.76 5.15
CA HIS A 145 5.06 0.83 4.18
C HIS A 145 5.93 -0.22 4.87
N ILE A 146 5.45 -1.44 4.91
CA ILE A 146 6.22 -2.62 5.27
C ILE A 146 6.83 -3.16 3.98
N SER A 147 8.15 -3.08 3.86
CA SER A 147 8.86 -3.35 2.61
C SER A 147 9.06 -4.86 2.38
N THR A 148 9.62 -5.20 1.22
CA THR A 148 9.78 -6.58 0.73
C THR A 148 10.49 -7.48 1.74
N LYS A 149 9.96 -8.68 2.00
CA LYS A 149 10.52 -9.70 2.91
C LYS A 149 10.70 -9.22 4.36
N ALA A 150 10.08 -8.13 4.77
CA ALA A 150 10.12 -7.69 6.16
C ALA A 150 9.26 -8.60 7.05
N VAL A 151 9.70 -8.81 8.30
CA VAL A 151 9.00 -9.64 9.28
C VAL A 151 8.64 -8.79 10.49
N ILE A 152 7.35 -8.71 10.76
CA ILE A 152 6.82 -8.01 11.94
C ILE A 152 6.29 -9.07 12.90
N ASN A 153 7.03 -9.30 13.98
CA ASN A 153 6.70 -10.34 14.95
C ASN A 153 5.53 -9.95 15.86
N GLY A 154 4.92 -10.97 16.47
CA GLY A 154 3.64 -10.91 17.16
C GLY A 154 3.53 -9.80 18.20
N GLY A 155 2.33 -9.20 18.31
CA GLY A 155 2.01 -8.12 19.23
C GLY A 155 2.70 -6.78 18.98
N THR A 156 3.54 -6.66 17.96
CA THR A 156 4.26 -5.43 17.62
C THR A 156 3.31 -4.33 17.17
N LYS A 157 3.52 -3.09 17.62
CA LYS A 157 2.76 -1.91 17.23
C LYS A 157 3.64 -0.98 16.39
N ILE A 158 3.28 -0.81 15.13
CA ILE A 158 3.95 0.11 14.19
C ILE A 158 3.05 1.34 14.00
N GLY A 159 3.63 2.51 14.21
CA GLY A 159 2.95 3.79 14.05
C GLY A 159 2.56 4.10 12.62
N SER A 160 1.99 5.27 12.44
CA SER A 160 1.61 5.81 11.13
C SER A 160 2.79 6.42 10.39
N LYS A 161 2.74 6.41 9.05
CA LYS A 161 3.76 7.01 8.17
C LYS A 161 5.16 6.41 8.34
N VAL A 162 5.26 5.17 8.81
CA VAL A 162 6.52 4.45 8.96
C VAL A 162 6.94 3.85 7.61
N PHE A 163 8.24 3.88 7.33
CA PHE A 163 8.86 3.00 6.35
C PHE A 163 9.69 1.94 7.08
N PHE A 164 9.30 0.68 6.91
CA PHE A 164 10.00 -0.46 7.49
C PHE A 164 10.73 -1.21 6.37
N GLY A 165 12.06 -1.12 6.37
CA GLY A 165 12.93 -1.53 5.26
C GLY A 165 12.90 -3.02 4.94
N SER A 166 13.32 -3.36 3.73
CA SER A 166 13.33 -4.73 3.22
C SER A 166 14.15 -5.66 4.10
N SER A 167 13.66 -6.89 4.31
CA SER A 167 14.32 -7.94 5.11
C SER A 167 14.65 -7.54 6.56
N SER A 168 14.03 -6.48 7.07
CA SER A 168 14.15 -6.12 8.48
C SER A 168 13.16 -6.91 9.32
N VAL A 169 13.54 -7.17 10.58
CA VAL A 169 12.78 -8.01 11.51
C VAL A 169 12.58 -7.27 12.82
N THR A 170 11.37 -7.32 13.40
CA THR A 170 11.15 -6.84 14.77
C THR A 170 11.29 -7.97 15.78
N LYS A 171 11.73 -7.67 17.02
CA LYS A 171 11.37 -8.49 18.17
C LYS A 171 9.84 -8.41 18.37
N GLN A 172 9.25 -9.38 19.05
CA GLN A 172 7.82 -9.33 19.42
C GLN A 172 7.51 -8.27 20.47
N ASN A 173 6.25 -7.79 20.52
CA ASN A 173 5.74 -6.87 21.53
C ASN A 173 6.47 -5.53 21.65
N ILE A 174 7.09 -5.02 20.57
CA ILE A 174 7.75 -3.72 20.57
C ILE A 174 6.90 -2.64 19.91
N ILE A 175 7.25 -1.38 20.15
CA ILE A 175 6.58 -0.21 19.59
C ILE A 175 7.56 0.53 18.66
N ILE A 176 7.12 0.79 17.44
CA ILE A 176 7.81 1.67 16.47
C ILE A 176 6.97 2.94 16.30
N LYS A 177 7.55 4.08 16.66
CA LYS A 177 6.85 5.37 16.65
C LYS A 177 6.47 5.82 15.25
N ASN A 178 5.53 6.78 15.19
CA ASN A 178 5.12 7.43 13.94
C ASN A 178 6.31 8.07 13.21
N ASN A 179 6.25 8.08 11.89
CA ASN A 179 7.26 8.69 11.01
C ASN A 179 8.66 8.05 11.09
N SER A 180 8.82 6.88 11.73
CA SER A 180 10.10 6.16 11.78
C SER A 180 10.53 5.68 10.40
N LEU A 181 11.83 5.73 10.13
CA LEU A 181 12.45 5.21 8.93
C LEU A 181 13.45 4.12 9.32
N ILE A 182 13.11 2.87 9.04
CA ILE A 182 13.95 1.71 9.31
C ILE A 182 14.65 1.32 8.01
N SER A 183 15.99 1.31 8.02
CA SER A 183 16.77 0.82 6.89
C SER A 183 16.56 -0.68 6.67
N ALA A 184 16.93 -1.16 5.48
CA ALA A 184 16.88 -2.60 5.18
C ALA A 184 17.85 -3.43 6.07
N ASN A 185 17.54 -4.72 6.22
CA ASN A 185 18.34 -5.72 6.94
C ASN A 185 18.64 -5.33 8.41
N LYS A 186 17.66 -4.74 9.10
CA LYS A 186 17.79 -4.39 10.53
C LYS A 186 17.01 -5.35 11.41
N PHE A 187 17.61 -5.72 12.55
CA PHE A 187 16.88 -6.37 13.64
C PHE A 187 16.57 -5.34 14.72
N ILE A 188 15.29 -5.08 14.93
CA ILE A 188 14.80 -4.10 15.92
C ILE A 188 14.45 -4.84 17.20
N LYS A 189 15.26 -4.63 18.23
CA LYS A 189 15.22 -5.38 19.50
C LYS A 189 14.41 -4.69 20.60
N LYS A 190 14.13 -3.38 20.46
CA LYS A 190 13.46 -2.55 21.46
C LYS A 190 12.64 -1.45 20.80
N ASP A 191 11.83 -0.78 21.57
CA ASP A 191 11.03 0.38 21.12
C ASP A 191 11.90 1.49 20.52
N ILE A 192 11.39 2.14 19.46
CA ILE A 192 12.05 3.26 18.76
C ILE A 192 11.04 4.28 18.29
#